data_7fb5e206ccf3d15a9c35d9020f064e0b
#
_entry.id   7fb5e206ccf3d15a9c35d9020f064e0b
#
_cell.length_a   1.000
_cell.length_b   1.000
_cell.length_c   1.000
_cell.angle_alpha   90.00
_cell.angle_beta   90.00
_cell.angle_gamma   90.00
#
_symmetry.space_group_name_H-M   'P 1'
#
loop_
_entity.id
_entity.type
_entity.pdbx_description
1 polymer ?
#
loop_
_entity_poly.entity_id
_entity_poly.type
_entity_poly.pdbx_seq_one_letter_code
_entity_poly.pdbx_strand_id
1 'polypeptide(L)'
;MSFTIWHDRPLTNVKMDAIAAASSRIAQEAQGLEAFEDAYRQQGWSAQDVKFFEENRLRLFRVAEELNRAAKNHDEAQVVSFFMHLDNTCQSCHKKFRPDLSWT
;
A
#
# COMPACT_ATOMS: atom_id res chain seq x y z
N MET A 1 6.94 -0.96 -5.10
CA MET A 1 7.65 0.25 -4.67
C MET A 1 9.14 0.00 -4.65
N SER A 2 9.91 1.02 -4.91
CA SER A 2 11.35 0.93 -5.02
C SER A 2 12.02 0.92 -3.65
N PHE A 3 13.10 0.15 -3.50
CA PHE A 3 13.94 0.19 -2.31
C PHE A 3 14.82 1.43 -2.23
N THR A 4 14.79 2.29 -3.23
CA THR A 4 15.54 3.53 -3.28
C THR A 4 15.35 4.38 -2.02
N ILE A 5 14.13 4.37 -1.46
CA ILE A 5 13.81 5.13 -0.24
C ILE A 5 14.71 4.77 0.95
N TRP A 6 15.23 3.54 0.99
CA TRP A 6 16.11 3.08 2.06
C TRP A 6 17.56 3.49 1.87
N HIS A 7 17.98 3.65 0.62
CA HIS A 7 19.38 3.87 0.27
C HIS A 7 19.69 5.33 0.00
N ASP A 8 18.69 6.13 -0.39
CA ASP A 8 18.88 7.53 -0.79
C ASP A 8 18.49 8.47 0.34
N ARG A 9 19.21 8.42 1.42
CA ARG A 9 18.99 9.30 2.55
C ARG A 9 20.06 10.36 2.62
N PRO A 10 19.71 11.59 3.06
CA PRO A 10 18.38 12.09 3.36
C PRO A 10 17.49 12.20 2.13
N LEU A 11 16.18 12.12 2.33
CA LEU A 11 15.23 12.25 1.24
C LEU A 11 15.16 13.70 0.77
N THR A 12 15.32 13.90 -0.53
CA THR A 12 15.25 15.23 -1.14
C THR A 12 13.79 15.65 -1.32
N ASN A 13 13.58 16.95 -1.56
CA ASN A 13 12.24 17.47 -1.84
C ASN A 13 11.62 16.80 -3.08
N VAL A 14 12.43 16.56 -4.11
CA VAL A 14 11.98 15.89 -5.33
C VAL A 14 11.49 14.49 -5.02
N LYS A 15 12.22 13.76 -4.18
CA LYS A 15 11.82 12.40 -3.78
C LYS A 15 10.57 12.42 -2.92
N MET A 16 10.44 13.39 -2.03
CA MET A 16 9.23 13.55 -1.22
C MET A 16 8.01 13.82 -2.10
N ASP A 17 8.14 14.67 -3.10
CA ASP A 17 7.05 14.95 -4.04
C ASP A 17 6.68 13.70 -4.86
N ALA A 18 7.67 12.92 -5.28
CA ALA A 18 7.44 11.68 -6.00
C ALA A 18 6.71 10.64 -5.13
N ILE A 19 7.09 10.55 -3.85
CA ILE A 19 6.44 9.66 -2.89
C ILE A 19 4.99 10.11 -2.66
N ALA A 20 4.75 11.41 -2.55
CA ALA A 20 3.40 11.94 -2.37
C ALA A 20 2.51 11.59 -3.57
N ALA A 21 3.02 11.72 -4.79
CA ALA A 21 2.27 11.36 -5.99
C ALA A 21 2.00 9.86 -6.08
N ALA A 22 3.01 9.04 -5.79
CA ALA A 22 2.88 7.59 -5.83
C ALA A 22 1.90 7.07 -4.79
N SER A 23 1.96 7.58 -3.56
CA SER A 23 1.06 7.17 -2.49
C SER A 23 -0.39 7.59 -2.75
N SER A 24 -0.61 8.74 -3.36
CA SER A 24 -1.94 9.17 -3.78
C SER A 24 -2.53 8.18 -4.80
N ARG A 25 -1.71 7.75 -5.76
CA ARG A 25 -2.13 6.75 -6.75
C ARG A 25 -2.46 5.41 -6.10
N ILE A 26 -1.65 4.97 -5.15
CA ILE A 26 -1.88 3.71 -4.44
C ILE A 26 -3.21 3.79 -3.68
N ALA A 27 -3.50 4.91 -3.02
CA ALA A 27 -4.77 5.10 -2.33
C ALA A 27 -5.97 4.99 -3.29
N GLN A 28 -5.87 5.60 -4.48
CA GLN A 28 -6.91 5.51 -5.50
C GLN A 28 -7.09 4.08 -5.99
N GLU A 29 -6.00 3.37 -6.21
CA GLU A 29 -6.05 1.97 -6.66
C GLU A 29 -6.63 1.06 -5.58
N ALA A 30 -6.33 1.34 -4.30
CA ALA A 30 -6.90 0.57 -3.20
C ALA A 30 -8.43 0.71 -3.15
N GLN A 31 -8.97 1.88 -3.44
CA GLN A 31 -10.41 2.06 -3.56
C GLN A 31 -10.99 1.25 -4.71
N GLY A 32 -10.29 1.20 -5.84
CA GLY A 32 -10.71 0.43 -7.01
C GLY A 32 -10.77 -1.07 -6.75
N LEU A 33 -10.00 -1.57 -5.78
CA LEU A 33 -10.02 -3.00 -5.44
C LEU A 33 -11.34 -3.47 -4.85
N GLU A 34 -12.21 -2.55 -4.43
CA GLU A 34 -13.55 -2.91 -3.93
C GLU A 34 -14.33 -3.73 -4.96
N ALA A 35 -14.18 -3.42 -6.24
CA ALA A 35 -14.84 -4.17 -7.30
C ALA A 35 -14.40 -5.63 -7.35
N PHE A 36 -13.17 -5.92 -6.96
CA PHE A 36 -12.66 -7.29 -6.94
C PHE A 36 -13.25 -8.10 -5.80
N GLU A 37 -13.64 -7.48 -4.69
CA GLU A 37 -14.27 -8.19 -3.59
C GLU A 37 -15.54 -8.91 -4.04
N ASP A 38 -16.39 -8.21 -4.79
CA ASP A 38 -17.62 -8.78 -5.28
C ASP A 38 -17.35 -9.95 -6.26
N ALA A 39 -16.37 -9.77 -7.14
CA ALA A 39 -15.97 -10.82 -8.07
C ALA A 39 -15.49 -12.06 -7.33
N TYR A 40 -14.70 -11.91 -6.29
CA TYR A 40 -14.18 -13.04 -5.52
C TYR A 40 -15.28 -13.74 -4.72
N ARG A 41 -16.25 -13.01 -4.21
CA ARG A 41 -17.42 -13.61 -3.56
C ARG A 41 -18.16 -14.51 -4.54
N GLN A 42 -18.34 -14.06 -5.76
CA GLN A 42 -19.01 -14.83 -6.80
C GLN A 42 -18.20 -16.06 -7.22
N GLN A 43 -16.87 -16.03 -7.04
CA GLN A 43 -16.01 -17.16 -7.32
C GLN A 43 -15.96 -18.20 -6.21
N GLY A 44 -16.70 -17.99 -5.15
CA GLY A 44 -16.80 -18.95 -4.05
C GLY A 44 -15.75 -18.81 -2.96
N TRP A 45 -15.14 -17.65 -2.84
CA TRP A 45 -14.22 -17.39 -1.72
C TRP A 45 -14.97 -17.51 -0.41
N SER A 46 -14.30 -18.02 0.62
CA SER A 46 -14.88 -18.08 1.95
C SER A 46 -15.12 -16.67 2.50
N ALA A 47 -16.07 -16.56 3.44
CA ALA A 47 -16.35 -15.29 4.11
C ALA A 47 -15.10 -14.74 4.82
N GLN A 48 -14.26 -15.64 5.37
CA GLN A 48 -13.02 -15.24 6.02
C GLN A 48 -12.03 -14.64 5.03
N ASP A 49 -11.91 -15.23 3.84
CA ASP A 49 -10.99 -14.73 2.82
C ASP A 49 -11.43 -13.37 2.28
N VAL A 50 -12.72 -13.20 2.07
CA VAL A 50 -13.27 -11.91 1.64
C VAL A 50 -13.02 -10.85 2.71
N LYS A 51 -13.22 -11.19 3.97
CA LYS A 51 -12.99 -10.28 5.09
C LYS A 51 -11.51 -9.89 5.18
N PHE A 52 -10.62 -10.85 5.02
CA PHE A 52 -9.17 -10.61 5.02
C PHE A 52 -8.79 -9.64 3.90
N PHE A 53 -9.31 -9.85 2.70
CA PHE A 53 -9.06 -8.98 1.56
C PHE A 53 -9.56 -7.55 1.85
N GLU A 54 -10.77 -7.43 2.36
CA GLU A 54 -11.36 -6.14 2.69
C GLU A 54 -10.53 -5.39 3.75
N GLU A 55 -10.14 -6.07 4.82
CA GLU A 55 -9.34 -5.45 5.88
C GLU A 55 -8.00 -4.96 5.35
N ASN A 56 -7.34 -5.75 4.48
CA ASN A 56 -6.08 -5.35 3.91
C ASN A 56 -6.24 -4.21 2.91
N ARG A 57 -7.32 -4.21 2.13
CA ARG A 57 -7.62 -3.12 1.20
C ARG A 57 -7.81 -1.79 1.94
N LEU A 58 -8.59 -1.82 3.02
CA LEU A 58 -8.83 -0.63 3.83
C LEU A 58 -7.56 -0.15 4.53
N ARG A 59 -6.74 -1.08 5.00
CA ARG A 59 -5.43 -0.74 5.60
C ARG A 59 -4.51 -0.12 4.56
N LEU A 60 -4.45 -0.70 3.36
CA LEU A 60 -3.66 -0.17 2.26
C LEU A 60 -4.05 1.27 1.94
N PHE A 61 -5.34 1.52 1.83
CA PHE A 61 -5.85 2.86 1.57
C PHE A 61 -5.43 3.84 2.66
N ARG A 62 -5.63 3.47 3.92
CA ARG A 62 -5.31 4.33 5.07
C ARG A 62 -3.82 4.62 5.15
N VAL A 63 -2.99 3.59 5.03
CA VAL A 63 -1.53 3.76 5.13
C VAL A 63 -1.02 4.60 3.96
N ALA A 64 -1.57 4.39 2.75
CA ALA A 64 -1.19 5.19 1.59
C ALA A 64 -1.54 6.67 1.78
N GLU A 65 -2.68 6.96 2.38
CA GLU A 65 -3.06 8.35 2.69
C GLU A 65 -2.14 8.97 3.72
N GLU A 66 -1.77 8.22 4.76
CA GLU A 66 -0.83 8.71 5.78
C GLU A 66 0.56 8.95 5.19
N LEU A 67 1.01 8.05 4.33
CA LEU A 67 2.28 8.23 3.62
C LEU A 67 2.25 9.48 2.74
N ASN A 68 1.15 9.72 2.04
CA ASN A 68 0.97 10.91 1.23
C ASN A 68 1.09 12.18 2.07
N ARG A 69 0.42 12.19 3.21
CA ARG A 69 0.47 13.34 4.14
C ARG A 69 1.87 13.58 4.67
N ALA A 70 2.54 12.51 5.09
CA ALA A 70 3.91 12.60 5.61
C ALA A 70 4.87 13.13 4.55
N ALA A 71 4.73 12.67 3.30
CA ALA A 71 5.57 13.12 2.20
C ALA A 71 5.32 14.60 1.87
N LYS A 72 4.07 15.05 1.88
CA LYS A 72 3.72 16.45 1.65
C LYS A 72 4.28 17.35 2.74
N ASN A 73 4.37 16.84 3.97
CA ASN A 73 4.92 17.58 5.10
C ASN A 73 6.44 17.45 5.18
N HIS A 74 7.06 16.71 4.27
CA HIS A 74 8.48 16.44 4.23
C HIS A 74 9.01 15.86 5.57
N ASP A 75 8.20 15.00 6.20
CA ASP A 75 8.55 14.32 7.43
C ASP A 75 9.21 12.98 7.10
N GLU A 76 10.54 12.98 7.02
CA GLU A 76 11.29 11.80 6.59
C GLU A 76 11.06 10.59 7.49
N ALA A 77 11.04 10.79 8.81
CA ALA A 77 10.86 9.69 9.76
C ALA A 77 9.51 9.01 9.57
N GLN A 78 8.45 9.80 9.39
CA GLN A 78 7.11 9.25 9.15
C GLN A 78 7.00 8.61 7.77
N VAL A 79 7.63 9.19 6.76
CA VAL A 79 7.65 8.59 5.41
C VAL A 79 8.24 7.19 5.46
N VAL A 80 9.36 7.02 6.14
CA VAL A 80 9.99 5.69 6.26
C VAL A 80 9.09 4.73 7.02
N SER A 81 8.52 5.18 8.14
CA SER A 81 7.63 4.35 8.95
C SER A 81 6.40 3.89 8.16
N PHE A 82 5.70 4.81 7.50
CA PHE A 82 4.51 4.47 6.73
C PHE A 82 4.84 3.66 5.47
N PHE A 83 6.00 3.88 4.88
CA PHE A 83 6.46 3.04 3.78
C PHE A 83 6.59 1.58 4.22
N MET A 84 7.17 1.34 5.40
CA MET A 84 7.28 -0.02 5.94
C MET A 84 5.90 -0.65 6.15
N HIS A 85 4.95 0.10 6.70
CA HIS A 85 3.59 -0.39 6.90
C HIS A 85 2.91 -0.70 5.57
N LEU A 86 3.12 0.16 4.57
CA LEU A 86 2.57 -0.05 3.24
C LEU A 86 3.11 -1.34 2.62
N ASP A 87 4.42 -1.53 2.67
CA ASP A 87 5.07 -2.70 2.13
C ASP A 87 4.57 -3.98 2.81
N ASN A 88 4.48 -3.97 4.14
CA ASN A 88 3.96 -5.10 4.89
C ASN A 88 2.51 -5.43 4.51
N THR A 89 1.68 -4.42 4.29
CA THR A 89 0.29 -4.62 3.88
C THR A 89 0.22 -5.24 2.49
N CYS A 90 1.01 -4.75 1.55
CA CYS A 90 1.06 -5.30 0.20
C CYS A 90 1.53 -6.75 0.20
N GLN A 91 2.58 -7.05 0.97
CA GLN A 91 3.11 -8.41 1.06
C GLN A 91 2.11 -9.37 1.70
N SER A 92 1.41 -8.92 2.75
CA SER A 92 0.40 -9.73 3.42
C SER A 92 -0.70 -10.17 2.46
N CYS A 93 -1.18 -9.26 1.63
CA CYS A 93 -2.22 -9.54 0.65
C CYS A 93 -1.70 -10.44 -0.47
N HIS A 94 -0.55 -10.10 -1.05
CA HIS A 94 0.05 -10.87 -2.16
C HIS A 94 0.43 -12.28 -1.72
N LYS A 95 0.97 -12.42 -0.53
CA LYS A 95 1.39 -13.73 -0.02
C LYS A 95 0.21 -14.68 0.09
N LYS A 96 -0.96 -14.18 0.46
CA LYS A 96 -2.16 -15.01 0.61
C LYS A 96 -2.86 -15.26 -0.72
N PHE A 97 -3.05 -14.22 -1.54
CA PHE A 97 -3.90 -14.29 -2.73
C PHE A 97 -3.13 -14.38 -4.04
N ARG A 98 -1.92 -13.83 -4.08
CA ARG A 98 -1.07 -13.82 -5.26
C ARG A 98 0.37 -14.08 -4.87
N PRO A 99 0.69 -15.30 -4.39
CA PRO A 99 2.06 -15.62 -3.98
C PRO A 99 3.07 -15.50 -5.11
N ASP A 100 2.62 -15.57 -6.36
CA ASP A 100 3.45 -15.37 -7.55
C ASP A 100 3.92 -13.91 -7.69
N LEU A 101 3.24 -12.97 -7.03
CA LEU A 101 3.60 -11.55 -7.05
C LEU A 101 4.38 -11.10 -5.82
N SER A 102 4.73 -12.04 -4.93
CA SER A 102 5.54 -11.71 -3.76
C SER A 102 6.92 -11.25 -4.18
N TRP A 103 7.35 -10.11 -3.65
CA TRP A 103 8.66 -9.54 -3.97
C TRP A 103 9.67 -9.70 -2.86
N THR A 104 9.60 -10.77 -2.17
CA THR A 104 10.65 -11.15 -1.22
C THR A 104 11.73 -11.95 -1.92
#